data_4abe8ba6271f837891d5f6f1d44ec784
#
_entry.id   4abe8ba6271f837891d5f6f1d44ec784
#
_cell.length_a   1.000
_cell.length_b   1.000
_cell.length_c   1.000
_cell.angle_alpha   90.00
_cell.angle_beta   90.00
_cell.angle_gamma   90.00
#
_symmetry.space_group_name_H-M   'P 1'
#
loop_
_entity.id
_entity.type
_entity.pdbx_description
1 polymer ?
#
loop_
_entity_poly.entity_id
_entity_poly.type
_entity_poly.pdbx_seq_one_letter_code
_entity_poly.pdbx_strand_id
1 'polypeptide(L)'
;MRKILAAIAFAMLPISLVQAHAFLDHASPAVGRSMPTAPPAVTIWFTQELEPAFSSVTVTNEAGQRVDLGKAQIPPGSPAEVQIGLKPLAGGTYLVSWHVVSVDTHPTEGTFTFEIKP
;
A
#
# COMPACT_ATOMS: atom_id res chain seq x y z
N MET A 1 -0.98 10.21 -62.41
CA MET A 1 -1.34 10.49 -61.55
C MET A 1 -1.09 9.84 -60.47
N ARG A 2 -0.63 10.10 -59.56
CA ARG A 2 -0.38 9.51 -58.59
C ARG A 2 -0.96 10.03 -57.47
N LYS A 3 -1.38 9.34 -56.63
CA LYS A 3 -1.88 9.64 -55.53
C LYS A 3 -1.01 9.57 -54.44
N ILE A 4 -0.74 10.46 -53.62
CA ILE A 4 0.05 10.35 -52.49
C ILE A 4 -0.81 10.15 -51.36
N LEU A 5 -0.76 9.00 -50.83
CA LEU A 5 -1.40 8.71 -49.65
C LEU A 5 -0.55 9.18 -48.56
N ALA A 6 -0.84 10.27 -47.97
CA ALA A 6 -0.18 10.68 -46.75
C ALA A 6 -0.60 9.71 -45.69
N ALA A 7 0.25 8.83 -45.41
CA ALA A 7 0.02 7.98 -44.25
C ALA A 7 0.11 8.87 -43.07
N ILE A 8 -0.99 9.18 -42.48
CA ILE A 8 -1.02 9.89 -41.25
C ILE A 8 -0.56 8.94 -40.21
N ALA A 9 0.66 9.04 -39.85
CA ALA A 9 1.15 8.31 -38.69
C ALA A 9 0.46 8.85 -37.51
N PHE A 10 -0.47 8.11 -37.04
CA PHE A 10 -1.07 8.45 -35.79
C PHE A 10 -0.08 8.11 -34.75
N ALA A 11 0.68 9.05 -34.30
CA ALA A 11 1.51 8.85 -33.16
C ALA A 11 0.60 8.74 -31.96
N MET A 12 0.34 7.53 -31.55
CA MET A 12 -0.30 7.33 -30.30
C MET A 12 0.67 7.68 -29.24
N LEU A 13 0.53 8.87 -28.72
CA LEU A 13 1.29 9.23 -27.56
C LEU A 13 0.80 8.36 -26.42
N PRO A 14 1.71 7.67 -25.75
CA PRO A 14 1.31 6.98 -24.54
C PRO A 14 0.81 8.05 -23.60
N ILE A 15 -0.42 7.94 -23.22
CA ILE A 15 -0.96 8.77 -22.21
C ILE A 15 -0.27 8.35 -20.93
N SER A 16 0.70 9.11 -20.51
CA SER A 16 1.23 8.84 -19.21
C SER A 16 0.14 9.26 -18.25
N LEU A 17 -0.51 8.28 -17.73
CA LEU A 17 -1.46 8.50 -16.68
C LEU A 17 -0.68 8.98 -15.49
N VAL A 18 -0.80 10.26 -15.21
CA VAL A 18 -0.36 10.77 -13.94
C VAL A 18 -1.23 10.06 -12.93
N GLN A 19 -0.64 9.16 -12.19
CA GLN A 19 -1.37 8.43 -11.21
C GLN A 19 -1.73 9.36 -10.08
N ALA A 20 -2.99 9.71 -10.01
CA ALA A 20 -3.52 10.50 -8.91
C ALA A 20 -3.84 9.65 -7.69
N HIS A 21 -3.60 8.33 -7.76
CA HIS A 21 -3.93 7.41 -6.69
C HIS A 21 -2.70 7.07 -5.87
N ALA A 22 -2.90 6.88 -4.58
CA ALA A 22 -1.85 6.39 -3.69
C ALA A 22 -1.69 4.88 -3.89
N PHE A 23 -0.50 4.45 -4.30
CA PHE A 23 -0.18 3.04 -4.41
C PHE A 23 0.90 2.70 -3.40
N LEU A 24 0.91 1.44 -2.94
CA LEU A 24 1.94 0.98 -2.04
C LEU A 24 3.29 1.04 -2.76
N ASP A 25 4.23 1.77 -2.18
CA ASP A 25 5.58 1.85 -2.70
C ASP A 25 6.44 0.75 -2.07
N HIS A 26 6.47 0.71 -0.75
CA HIS A 26 7.15 -0.35 -0.02
C HIS A 26 6.58 -0.46 1.39
N ALA A 27 6.93 -1.52 2.09
CA ALA A 27 6.43 -1.78 3.43
C ALA A 27 7.50 -2.40 4.32
N SER A 28 7.30 -2.29 5.63
CA SER A 28 8.11 -2.98 6.62
C SER A 28 7.15 -3.61 7.67
N PRO A 29 7.05 -4.94 7.77
CA PRO A 29 7.77 -5.94 6.98
C PRO A 29 7.49 -5.84 5.50
N ALA A 30 8.49 -6.19 4.68
CA ALA A 30 8.32 -6.14 3.24
C ALA A 30 7.26 -7.14 2.79
N VAL A 31 6.62 -6.84 1.66
CA VAL A 31 5.59 -7.70 1.08
C VAL A 31 6.14 -9.11 0.88
N GLY A 32 5.47 -10.10 1.45
CA GLY A 32 5.84 -11.51 1.31
C GLY A 32 7.05 -11.94 2.11
N ARG A 33 7.57 -11.09 3.01
CA ARG A 33 8.78 -11.41 3.75
C ARG A 33 8.53 -12.44 4.85
N SER A 34 9.49 -13.34 5.02
CA SER A 34 9.56 -14.23 6.16
C SER A 34 10.64 -13.72 7.12
N MET A 35 10.37 -13.72 8.41
CA MET A 35 11.29 -13.20 9.42
C MET A 35 11.27 -14.05 10.68
N PRO A 36 12.40 -14.14 11.41
CA PRO A 36 12.46 -15.00 12.59
C PRO A 36 11.80 -14.42 13.83
N THR A 37 11.63 -13.11 13.90
CA THR A 37 11.07 -12.44 15.05
C THR A 37 9.95 -11.52 14.65
N ALA A 38 8.98 -11.36 15.55
CA ALA A 38 7.82 -10.51 15.30
C ALA A 38 8.20 -9.04 15.29
N PRO A 39 7.75 -8.27 14.30
CA PRO A 39 7.96 -6.83 14.30
C PRO A 39 6.99 -6.16 15.28
N PRO A 40 7.34 -4.99 15.84
CA PRO A 40 6.45 -4.26 16.73
C PRO A 40 5.35 -3.49 15.99
N ALA A 41 5.50 -3.30 14.70
CA ALA A 41 4.58 -2.49 13.91
C ALA A 41 4.67 -2.86 12.44
N VAL A 42 3.64 -2.48 11.70
CA VAL A 42 3.65 -2.49 10.24
C VAL A 42 3.70 -1.05 9.78
N THR A 43 4.57 -0.77 8.84
CA THR A 43 4.68 0.55 8.22
C THR A 43 4.56 0.38 6.71
N ILE A 44 3.77 1.24 6.09
CA ILE A 44 3.58 1.22 4.64
C ILE A 44 3.84 2.62 4.12
N TRP A 45 4.65 2.70 3.07
CA TRP A 45 4.92 3.95 2.37
C TRP A 45 4.19 3.93 1.03
N PHE A 46 3.43 4.98 0.79
CA PHE A 46 2.63 5.12 -0.42
C PHE A 46 3.27 6.15 -1.37
N THR A 47 2.79 6.17 -2.60
CA THR A 47 3.33 7.06 -3.62
C THR A 47 2.75 8.47 -3.56
N GLN A 48 1.71 8.69 -2.74
CA GLN A 48 1.02 9.97 -2.61
C GLN A 48 0.78 10.29 -1.14
N GLU A 49 0.60 11.56 -0.84
CA GLU A 49 0.16 11.97 0.50
C GLU A 49 -1.24 11.46 0.79
N LEU A 50 -1.48 11.10 2.03
CA LEU A 50 -2.71 10.47 2.47
C LEU A 50 -3.54 11.40 3.34
N GLU A 51 -4.86 11.21 3.28
CA GLU A 51 -5.81 11.83 4.19
C GLU A 51 -5.92 10.98 5.44
N PRO A 52 -5.42 11.45 6.59
CA PRO A 52 -5.41 10.62 7.81
C PRO A 52 -6.79 10.18 8.26
N ALA A 53 -7.78 11.03 8.10
CA ALA A 53 -9.13 10.73 8.58
C ALA A 53 -9.78 9.57 7.84
N PHE A 54 -9.32 9.26 6.63
CA PHE A 54 -9.95 8.26 5.79
C PHE A 54 -9.03 7.11 5.42
N SER A 55 -7.87 7.03 6.03
CA SER A 55 -6.89 5.98 5.74
C SER A 55 -6.79 5.02 6.91
N SER A 56 -6.79 3.73 6.62
CA SER A 56 -6.74 2.69 7.64
C SER A 56 -5.89 1.51 7.20
N VAL A 57 -5.36 0.80 8.20
CA VAL A 57 -4.61 -0.43 8.03
C VAL A 57 -5.07 -1.40 9.10
N THR A 58 -5.27 -2.65 8.72
CA THR A 58 -5.56 -3.71 9.67
C THR A 58 -4.61 -4.88 9.45
N VAL A 59 -4.33 -5.61 10.51
CA VAL A 59 -3.50 -6.81 10.44
C VAL A 59 -4.26 -7.94 11.11
N THR A 60 -4.40 -9.05 10.40
CA THR A 60 -5.11 -10.23 10.91
C THR A 60 -4.23 -11.46 10.83
N ASN A 61 -4.48 -12.43 11.71
CA ASN A 61 -3.83 -13.73 11.67
C ASN A 61 -4.58 -14.69 10.74
N GLU A 62 -4.13 -15.92 10.66
CA GLU A 62 -4.74 -16.92 9.78
C GLU A 62 -6.18 -17.27 10.17
N ALA A 63 -6.55 -17.05 11.41
CA ALA A 63 -7.92 -17.24 11.87
C ALA A 63 -8.82 -16.03 11.62
N GLY A 64 -8.30 -14.97 11.01
CA GLY A 64 -9.05 -13.77 10.74
C GLY A 64 -9.17 -12.83 11.92
N GLN A 65 -8.42 -13.08 13.00
CA GLN A 65 -8.49 -12.23 14.19
C GLN A 65 -7.55 -11.04 14.06
N ARG A 66 -8.02 -9.88 14.53
CA ARG A 66 -7.20 -8.67 14.53
C ARG A 66 -6.05 -8.80 15.50
N VAL A 67 -4.86 -8.50 15.03
CA VAL A 67 -3.64 -8.53 15.85
C VAL A 67 -2.95 -7.16 15.92
N ASP A 68 -3.54 -6.16 15.30
CA ASP A 68 -3.04 -4.79 15.40
C ASP A 68 -3.62 -4.09 16.63
N LEU A 69 -3.01 -2.97 17.00
CA LEU A 69 -3.43 -2.19 18.17
C LEU A 69 -4.55 -1.20 17.87
N GLY A 70 -5.08 -1.20 16.65
CA GLY A 70 -6.33 -0.54 16.32
C GLY A 70 -6.25 0.87 15.77
N LYS A 71 -5.12 1.56 15.89
CA LYS A 71 -5.03 2.93 15.40
C LYS A 71 -3.86 3.11 14.47
N ALA A 72 -4.15 3.17 13.18
CA ALA A 72 -3.14 3.54 12.22
C ALA A 72 -2.83 5.03 12.34
N GLN A 73 -1.57 5.39 12.22
CA GLN A 73 -1.12 6.77 12.33
C GLN A 73 -0.28 7.16 11.14
N ILE A 74 -0.42 8.41 10.72
CA ILE A 74 0.45 9.01 9.73
C ILE A 74 1.40 9.92 10.49
N PRO A 75 2.71 9.57 10.55
CA PRO A 75 3.65 10.36 11.33
C PRO A 75 3.76 11.80 10.81
N PRO A 76 3.90 12.78 11.70
CA PRO A 76 4.15 14.15 11.28
C PRO A 76 5.44 14.22 10.45
N GLY A 77 5.40 14.92 9.34
CA GLY A 77 6.55 15.02 8.45
C GLY A 77 6.70 13.88 7.45
N SER A 78 5.82 12.87 7.51
CA SER A 78 5.82 11.75 6.57
C SER A 78 4.41 11.50 6.06
N PRO A 79 3.83 12.42 5.27
CA PRO A 79 2.42 12.35 4.91
C PRO A 79 2.02 11.20 3.99
N ALA A 80 2.98 10.52 3.41
CA ALA A 80 2.72 9.34 2.57
C ALA A 80 2.96 8.01 3.31
N GLU A 81 3.21 8.07 4.63
CA GLU A 81 3.53 6.91 5.43
C GLU A 81 2.39 6.62 6.40
N VAL A 82 2.02 5.34 6.54
CA VAL A 82 1.05 4.93 7.56
C VAL A 82 1.66 3.81 8.38
N GLN A 83 1.44 3.85 9.69
CA GLN A 83 2.02 2.92 10.63
C GLN A 83 0.95 2.42 11.59
N ILE A 84 0.99 1.13 11.92
CA ILE A 84 0.11 0.56 12.94
C ILE A 84 0.91 -0.37 13.82
N GLY A 85 0.73 -0.22 15.14
CA GLY A 85 1.36 -1.10 16.12
C GLY A 85 0.73 -2.47 16.12
N LEU A 86 1.50 -3.47 16.55
CA LEU A 86 1.08 -4.85 16.62
C LEU A 86 1.12 -5.36 18.04
N LYS A 87 0.16 -6.24 18.36
CA LYS A 87 0.24 -7.05 19.57
C LYS A 87 1.41 -8.00 19.43
N PRO A 88 1.89 -8.64 20.49
CA PRO A 88 2.88 -9.72 20.38
C PRO A 88 2.33 -10.81 19.47
N LEU A 89 3.15 -11.23 18.49
CA LEU A 89 2.71 -12.20 17.49
C LEU A 89 3.47 -13.51 17.63
N ALA A 90 2.75 -14.62 17.48
CA ALA A 90 3.33 -15.94 17.38
C ALA A 90 3.80 -16.22 15.95
N GLY A 91 4.52 -17.30 15.73
CA GLY A 91 4.84 -17.75 14.38
C GLY A 91 3.59 -18.00 13.57
N GLY A 92 3.61 -17.62 12.31
CA GLY A 92 2.48 -17.78 11.42
C GLY A 92 2.48 -16.74 10.31
N THR A 93 1.45 -16.79 9.48
CA THR A 93 1.26 -15.88 8.37
C THR A 93 0.23 -14.82 8.74
N TYR A 94 0.53 -13.58 8.41
CA TYR A 94 -0.31 -12.45 8.75
C TYR A 94 -0.71 -11.68 7.50
N LEU A 95 -1.97 -11.25 7.46
CA LEU A 95 -2.51 -10.49 6.34
C LEU A 95 -2.62 -9.03 6.75
N VAL A 96 -1.98 -8.17 5.97
CA VAL A 96 -2.11 -6.72 6.10
C VAL A 96 -3.11 -6.25 5.05
N SER A 97 -4.14 -5.54 5.49
CA SER A 97 -5.14 -4.97 4.59
C SER A 97 -5.10 -3.46 4.77
N TRP A 98 -5.03 -2.74 3.68
CA TRP A 98 -5.01 -1.30 3.75
C TRP A 98 -6.08 -0.68 2.87
N HIS A 99 -6.62 0.43 3.34
CA HIS A 99 -7.56 1.26 2.62
C HIS A 99 -7.13 2.69 2.88
N VAL A 100 -6.71 3.37 1.84
CA VAL A 100 -6.20 4.72 1.98
C VAL A 100 -6.88 5.64 0.97
N VAL A 101 -6.91 6.92 1.33
CA VAL A 101 -7.45 7.96 0.47
C VAL A 101 -6.35 8.99 0.31
N SER A 102 -6.00 9.31 -0.92
CA SER A 102 -5.01 10.33 -1.20
C SER A 102 -5.60 11.72 -0.97
N VAL A 103 -4.73 12.73 -0.83
CA VAL A 103 -5.18 14.09 -0.59
C VAL A 103 -6.04 14.65 -1.73
N ASP A 104 -5.96 14.06 -2.91
CA ASP A 104 -6.83 14.42 -4.03
C ASP A 104 -8.11 13.58 -4.08
N THR A 105 -8.45 12.92 -2.96
CA THR A 105 -9.70 12.21 -2.70
C THR A 105 -9.92 10.92 -3.47
N HIS A 106 -8.87 10.25 -3.92
CA HIS A 106 -9.00 8.96 -4.59
C HIS A 106 -8.71 7.80 -3.63
N PRO A 107 -9.69 6.91 -3.38
CA PRO A 107 -9.46 5.75 -2.53
C PRO A 107 -8.75 4.63 -3.28
N THR A 108 -7.84 3.95 -2.59
CA THR A 108 -7.25 2.70 -3.07
C THR A 108 -7.18 1.72 -1.92
N GLU A 109 -7.14 0.44 -2.23
CA GLU A 109 -7.04 -0.59 -1.22
C GLU A 109 -6.22 -1.76 -1.74
N GLY A 110 -5.70 -2.55 -0.83
CA GLY A 110 -4.92 -3.72 -1.17
C GLY A 110 -4.57 -4.53 0.05
N THR A 111 -3.89 -5.64 -0.20
CA THR A 111 -3.43 -6.54 0.84
C THR A 111 -2.05 -7.07 0.53
N PHE A 112 -1.32 -7.45 1.57
CA PHE A 112 -0.13 -8.25 1.43
C PHE A 112 0.06 -9.10 2.68
N THR A 113 0.95 -10.07 2.61
CA THR A 113 1.24 -10.94 3.74
C THR A 113 2.70 -10.83 4.15
N PHE A 114 2.96 -11.18 5.41
CA PHE A 114 4.29 -11.48 5.89
C PHE A 114 4.20 -12.70 6.80
N GLU A 115 5.33 -13.34 7.02
CA GLU A 115 5.37 -14.56 7.81
C GLU A 115 6.40 -14.45 8.94
N ILE A 116 6.04 -14.91 10.13
CA ILE A 116 6.97 -15.06 11.23
C ILE A 116 7.30 -16.53 11.32
N LYS A 117 8.58 -16.85 11.11
CA LYS A 117 9.06 -18.20 11.07
C LYS A 117 10.25 -18.32 12.02
N PRO A 118 9.98 -18.59 13.29
CA PRO A 118 11.01 -18.66 14.34
C PRO A 118 12.03 -19.77 14.08
#